data_83507bb8a14a1ae78a93062f4829124f
#
_entry.id   83507bb8a14a1ae78a93062f4829124f
#
_cell.length_a   1.000
_cell.length_b   1.000
_cell.length_c   1.000
_cell.angle_alpha   90.00
_cell.angle_beta   90.00
_cell.angle_gamma   90.00
#
_symmetry.space_group_name_H-M   'P 1'
#
loop_
_entity.id
_entity.type
_entity.pdbx_description
1 polymer ?
#
loop_
_entity_poly.entity_id
_entity_poly.type
_entity_poly.pdbx_seq_one_letter_code
_entity_poly.pdbx_strand_id
1 'polypeptide(L)'
;FLTTHTPHSAMLRSLVGSEMCIRDRLKDWGEQSSEVVSNTETITYKGERVSSTRIRKALMENNFKAAKELLGRPYTFSGKVVFGNQLGRTIDVPTANLWIPKQRLPISGVYAVNCRLKNKTYQGIANMGVRPTIGGEKPVLEVHLFDFNKEIYGERLDIEFKFKIRDEKKFENLDFLKEQIQKDISLAKKLLQ
;
A
#
# COMPACT_ATOMS: atom_id res chain seq x y z
N PHE A 1 -4.87 -37.05 -38.65
CA PHE A 1 -4.85 -35.64 -38.17
C PHE A 1 -4.65 -35.63 -36.68
N LEU A 2 -3.40 -35.53 -36.21
CA LEU A 2 -3.04 -35.37 -34.82
C LEU A 2 -2.58 -33.91 -34.65
N THR A 3 -3.46 -33.05 -34.13
CA THR A 3 -3.11 -31.72 -33.65
C THR A 3 -2.48 -31.88 -32.27
N THR A 4 -1.15 -31.76 -32.19
CA THR A 4 -0.43 -31.69 -30.94
C THR A 4 -0.68 -30.30 -30.33
N HIS A 5 -1.63 -30.21 -29.39
CA HIS A 5 -1.75 -29.07 -28.49
C HIS A 5 -0.56 -29.09 -27.52
N THR A 6 0.43 -28.24 -27.77
CA THR A 6 1.42 -27.88 -26.73
C THR A 6 0.70 -27.20 -25.56
N PRO A 7 0.77 -27.72 -24.35
CA PRO A 7 0.01 -27.15 -23.23
C PRO A 7 0.56 -25.76 -22.89
N HIS A 8 -0.34 -24.80 -22.85
CA HIS A 8 -0.09 -23.38 -22.48
C HIS A 8 0.70 -23.23 -21.17
N SER A 9 0.61 -24.22 -20.27
CA SER A 9 1.34 -24.26 -18.99
C SER A 9 2.85 -24.48 -19.12
N ALA A 10 3.32 -25.16 -20.17
CA ALA A 10 4.75 -25.36 -20.40
C ALA A 10 5.42 -24.06 -20.88
N MET A 11 4.68 -23.22 -21.61
CA MET A 11 5.16 -21.92 -22.09
C MET A 11 5.32 -20.91 -20.95
N LEU A 12 4.47 -20.95 -19.92
CA LEU A 12 4.55 -20.08 -18.73
C LEU A 12 5.71 -20.44 -17.80
N ARG A 13 6.13 -21.70 -17.74
CA ARG A 13 7.29 -22.14 -16.91
C ARG A 13 8.64 -21.75 -17.51
N SER A 14 8.73 -21.58 -18.83
CA SER A 14 9.97 -21.13 -19.50
C SER A 14 10.11 -19.59 -19.48
N LEU A 15 9.07 -18.84 -19.09
CA LEU A 15 9.07 -17.38 -18.95
C LEU A 15 9.68 -16.88 -17.62
N VAL A 16 10.16 -17.77 -16.77
CA VAL A 16 11.00 -17.43 -15.60
C VAL A 16 12.47 -17.24 -16.00
N GLY A 17 12.74 -17.07 -17.28
CA GLY A 17 13.99 -16.54 -17.82
C GLY A 17 14.03 -15.03 -17.62
N SER A 18 15.22 -14.50 -17.38
CA SER A 18 15.52 -13.10 -17.08
C SER A 18 14.64 -12.11 -17.88
N GLU A 19 14.35 -10.94 -17.31
CA GLU A 19 13.63 -9.84 -18.01
C GLU A 19 14.20 -9.53 -19.42
N MET A 20 15.45 -9.88 -19.66
CA MET A 20 16.11 -9.82 -20.96
C MET A 20 15.42 -10.69 -22.01
N CYS A 21 15.09 -11.94 -21.70
CA CYS A 21 14.45 -12.86 -22.66
C CYS A 21 13.06 -12.39 -23.09
N ILE A 22 12.30 -11.76 -22.18
CA ILE A 22 10.98 -11.19 -22.52
C ILE A 22 11.14 -9.98 -23.44
N ARG A 23 12.10 -9.14 -23.16
CA ARG A 23 12.40 -7.92 -23.94
C ARG A 23 12.85 -8.28 -25.36
N ASP A 24 13.74 -9.25 -25.50
CA ASP A 24 14.25 -9.66 -26.80
C ASP A 24 13.13 -10.29 -27.66
N ARG A 25 12.30 -11.15 -27.06
CA ARG A 25 11.13 -11.72 -27.76
C ARG A 25 10.09 -10.68 -28.17
N LEU A 26 9.89 -9.63 -27.37
CA LEU A 26 8.99 -8.52 -27.75
C LEU A 26 9.56 -7.72 -28.92
N LYS A 27 10.87 -7.52 -28.99
CA LYS A 27 11.51 -6.87 -30.15
C LYS A 27 11.36 -7.71 -31.42
N ASP A 28 11.68 -9.01 -31.33
CA ASP A 28 11.54 -9.94 -32.47
C ASP A 28 10.09 -9.97 -32.96
N TRP A 29 9.11 -9.97 -32.03
CA TRP A 29 7.69 -9.91 -32.39
C TRP A 29 7.33 -8.58 -33.07
N GLY A 30 7.83 -7.46 -32.55
CA GLY A 30 7.59 -6.13 -33.14
C GLY A 30 8.12 -6.04 -34.56
N GLU A 31 9.33 -6.54 -34.83
CA GLU A 31 9.92 -6.60 -36.16
C GLU A 31 9.08 -7.45 -37.13
N GLN A 32 8.59 -8.63 -36.66
CA GLN A 32 7.76 -9.52 -37.49
C GLN A 32 6.34 -8.95 -37.74
N SER A 33 5.82 -8.17 -36.82
CA SER A 33 4.45 -7.61 -36.88
C SER A 33 4.41 -6.19 -37.45
N SER A 34 5.54 -5.60 -37.82
CA SER A 34 5.67 -4.18 -38.20
C SER A 34 5.20 -3.21 -37.10
N GLU A 35 5.29 -3.61 -35.83
CA GLU A 35 4.91 -2.82 -34.68
C GLU A 35 6.14 -2.18 -34.01
N VAL A 36 5.97 -0.96 -33.50
CA VAL A 36 7.07 -0.23 -32.83
C VAL A 36 7.17 -0.69 -31.37
N VAL A 37 8.21 -1.45 -31.04
CA VAL A 37 8.54 -1.82 -29.67
C VAL A 37 9.60 -0.86 -29.12
N SER A 38 9.20 0.04 -28.24
CA SER A 38 10.10 0.95 -27.54
C SER A 38 10.47 0.41 -26.15
N ASN A 39 11.73 0.48 -25.80
CA ASN A 39 12.19 0.19 -24.45
C ASN A 39 12.31 1.48 -23.64
N THR A 40 11.78 1.48 -22.41
CA THR A 40 12.08 2.54 -21.45
C THR A 40 13.50 2.38 -20.91
N GLU A 41 14.20 3.48 -20.72
CA GLU A 41 15.52 3.47 -20.11
C GLU A 41 15.47 2.91 -18.68
N THR A 42 16.54 2.22 -18.29
CA THR A 42 16.68 1.71 -16.93
C THR A 42 17.00 2.88 -15.98
N ILE A 43 16.06 3.19 -15.11
CA ILE A 43 16.30 4.20 -14.05
C ILE A 43 17.18 3.58 -12.97
N THR A 44 18.28 4.27 -12.65
CA THR A 44 19.18 3.88 -11.56
C THR A 44 19.15 4.92 -10.44
N TYR A 45 19.34 4.45 -9.21
CA TYR A 45 19.51 5.29 -8.02
C TYR A 45 20.65 4.75 -7.16
N LYS A 46 21.66 5.60 -6.90
CA LYS A 46 22.91 5.24 -6.21
C LYS A 46 23.64 4.05 -6.87
N GLY A 47 23.70 4.06 -8.21
CA GLY A 47 24.39 3.03 -8.99
C GLY A 47 23.65 1.71 -9.15
N GLU A 48 22.47 1.55 -8.55
CA GLU A 48 21.67 0.34 -8.67
C GLU A 48 20.33 0.61 -9.34
N ARG A 49 19.84 -0.38 -10.09
CA ARG A 49 18.55 -0.31 -10.78
C ARG A 49 17.40 -0.10 -9.78
N VAL A 50 16.50 0.85 -10.08
CA VAL A 50 15.22 1.00 -9.39
C VAL A 50 14.30 -0.14 -9.82
N SER A 51 13.76 -0.87 -8.85
CA SER A 51 12.84 -1.99 -9.09
C SER A 51 11.75 -2.04 -8.04
N SER A 52 10.60 -2.66 -8.39
CA SER A 52 9.51 -2.88 -7.42
C SER A 52 9.95 -3.73 -6.23
N THR A 53 10.92 -4.62 -6.39
CA THR A 53 11.48 -5.41 -5.28
C THR A 53 12.22 -4.53 -4.28
N ARG A 54 13.07 -3.60 -4.75
CA ARG A 54 13.77 -2.64 -3.86
C ARG A 54 12.79 -1.73 -3.15
N ILE A 55 11.77 -1.23 -3.87
CA ILE A 55 10.73 -0.37 -3.28
C ILE A 55 9.96 -1.12 -2.19
N ARG A 56 9.50 -2.36 -2.48
CA ARG A 56 8.81 -3.18 -1.47
C ARG A 56 9.67 -3.46 -0.26
N LYS A 57 10.96 -3.76 -0.46
CA LYS A 57 11.91 -3.97 0.66
C LYS A 57 12.01 -2.73 1.54
N ALA A 58 12.21 -1.54 0.95
CA ALA A 58 12.26 -0.28 1.70
C ALA A 58 10.96 -0.03 2.50
N LEU A 59 9.79 -0.34 1.91
CA LEU A 59 8.50 -0.20 2.59
C LEU A 59 8.33 -1.21 3.73
N MET A 60 8.73 -2.47 3.56
CA MET A 60 8.71 -3.50 4.62
C MET A 60 9.63 -3.13 5.79
N GLU A 61 10.75 -2.47 5.51
CA GLU A 61 11.68 -1.92 6.50
C GLU A 61 11.22 -0.57 7.08
N ASN A 62 10.04 -0.08 6.69
CA ASN A 62 9.47 1.23 7.05
C ASN A 62 10.37 2.41 6.70
N ASN A 63 11.28 2.24 5.74
CA ASN A 63 12.15 3.29 5.23
C ASN A 63 11.44 4.10 4.13
N PHE A 64 10.47 4.94 4.55
CA PHE A 64 9.68 5.77 3.62
C PHE A 64 10.54 6.80 2.89
N LYS A 65 11.68 7.21 3.47
CA LYS A 65 12.63 8.10 2.79
C LYS A 65 13.26 7.41 1.57
N ALA A 66 13.81 6.22 1.75
CA ALA A 66 14.35 5.44 0.64
C ALA A 66 13.27 5.06 -0.38
N ALA A 67 12.07 4.68 0.07
CA ALA A 67 10.94 4.42 -0.81
C ALA A 67 10.57 5.64 -1.66
N LYS A 68 10.55 6.86 -1.08
CA LYS A 68 10.30 8.12 -1.79
C LYS A 68 11.39 8.40 -2.84
N GLU A 69 12.66 8.20 -2.51
CA GLU A 69 13.78 8.39 -3.43
C GLU A 69 13.69 7.43 -4.62
N LEU A 70 13.36 6.15 -4.38
CA LEU A 70 13.18 5.13 -5.42
C LEU A 70 11.92 5.37 -6.29
N LEU A 71 10.82 5.88 -5.69
CA LEU A 71 9.57 6.15 -6.39
C LEU A 71 9.55 7.50 -7.11
N GLY A 72 10.45 8.43 -6.76
CA GLY A 72 10.40 9.84 -7.19
C GLY A 72 9.25 10.64 -6.54
N ARG A 73 8.47 10.04 -5.64
CA ARG A 73 7.34 10.65 -4.93
C ARG A 73 7.10 9.97 -3.59
N PRO A 74 6.41 10.63 -2.64
CA PRO A 74 6.02 9.98 -1.39
C PRO A 74 5.19 8.71 -1.62
N TYR A 75 5.36 7.71 -0.75
CA TYR A 75 4.52 6.53 -0.78
C TYR A 75 3.11 6.89 -0.30
N THR A 76 2.16 6.82 -1.21
CA THR A 76 0.77 7.21 -0.98
C THR A 76 -0.16 6.10 -1.39
N PHE A 77 -1.14 5.79 -0.55
CA PHE A 77 -2.26 4.91 -0.87
C PHE A 77 -3.52 5.76 -1.06
N SER A 78 -4.27 5.48 -2.11
CA SER A 78 -5.54 6.15 -2.40
C SER A 78 -6.68 5.13 -2.39
N GLY A 79 -7.68 5.36 -1.56
CA GLY A 79 -8.82 4.46 -1.45
C GLY A 79 -10.15 5.20 -1.26
N LYS A 80 -11.26 4.51 -1.59
CA LYS A 80 -12.61 4.98 -1.27
C LYS A 80 -12.93 4.65 0.18
N VAL A 81 -13.49 5.60 0.91
CA VAL A 81 -13.96 5.39 2.29
C VAL A 81 -15.24 4.56 2.25
N VAL A 82 -15.23 3.46 2.97
CA VAL A 82 -16.33 2.50 3.06
C VAL A 82 -16.83 2.36 4.49
N PHE A 83 -18.02 1.80 4.64
CA PHE A 83 -18.55 1.46 5.95
C PHE A 83 -17.71 0.35 6.61
N GLY A 84 -17.34 0.56 7.87
CA GLY A 84 -16.65 -0.41 8.72
C GLY A 84 -17.45 -0.74 9.97
N ASN A 85 -16.82 -1.42 10.94
CA ASN A 85 -17.49 -1.84 12.19
C ASN A 85 -17.77 -0.68 13.16
N GLN A 86 -17.30 0.54 12.88
CA GLN A 86 -17.52 1.77 13.64
C GLN A 86 -17.09 1.69 15.13
N LEU A 87 -16.25 0.73 15.52
CA LEU A 87 -15.75 0.57 16.89
C LEU A 87 -15.03 1.82 17.40
N GLY A 88 -14.34 2.55 16.51
CA GLY A 88 -13.67 3.81 16.88
C GLY A 88 -14.62 4.88 17.42
N ARG A 89 -15.90 4.88 17.00
CA ARG A 89 -16.90 5.83 17.53
C ARG A 89 -17.22 5.57 19.00
N THR A 90 -17.18 4.32 19.46
CA THR A 90 -17.48 3.97 20.87
C THR A 90 -16.39 4.39 21.83
N ILE A 91 -15.21 4.73 21.32
CA ILE A 91 -14.04 5.17 22.11
C ILE A 91 -13.60 6.60 21.78
N ASP A 92 -14.47 7.40 21.17
CA ASP A 92 -14.22 8.80 20.76
C ASP A 92 -13.05 8.97 19.76
N VAL A 93 -12.74 7.94 19.01
CA VAL A 93 -11.71 7.96 17.94
C VAL A 93 -12.33 7.47 16.63
N PRO A 94 -13.18 8.28 15.98
CA PRO A 94 -13.82 7.89 14.72
C PRO A 94 -12.77 7.59 13.64
N THR A 95 -12.92 6.45 12.96
CA THR A 95 -12.01 6.02 11.89
C THR A 95 -12.72 5.91 10.56
N ALA A 96 -12.05 6.33 9.50
CA ALA A 96 -12.43 6.06 8.12
C ALA A 96 -11.83 4.72 7.70
N ASN A 97 -12.67 3.78 7.27
CA ASN A 97 -12.24 2.50 6.73
C ASN A 97 -12.04 2.66 5.21
N LEU A 98 -10.90 2.25 4.69
CA LEU A 98 -10.63 2.31 3.27
C LEU A 98 -10.76 0.94 2.62
N TRP A 99 -11.37 0.93 1.43
CA TRP A 99 -11.36 -0.25 0.60
C TRP A 99 -9.94 -0.50 0.07
N ILE A 100 -9.42 -1.71 0.30
CA ILE A 100 -8.13 -2.17 -0.19
C ILE A 100 -8.36 -3.30 -1.19
N PRO A 101 -7.72 -3.27 -2.38
CA PRO A 101 -7.71 -4.41 -3.29
C PRO A 101 -7.14 -5.65 -2.57
N LYS A 102 -7.46 -6.86 -3.06
CA LYS A 102 -6.97 -8.14 -2.48
C LYS A 102 -5.43 -8.23 -2.36
N GLN A 103 -4.69 -7.39 -3.07
CA GLN A 103 -3.23 -7.31 -2.95
C GLN A 103 -2.87 -6.63 -1.62
N ARG A 104 -2.10 -7.33 -0.81
CA ARG A 104 -1.59 -6.79 0.46
C ARG A 104 -0.63 -5.63 0.20
N LEU A 105 -0.78 -4.55 0.94
CA LEU A 105 0.23 -3.50 1.00
C LEU A 105 1.48 -4.05 1.71
N PRO A 106 2.70 -3.66 1.30
CA PRO A 106 3.94 -4.15 1.90
C PRO A 106 4.28 -3.48 3.24
N ILE A 107 3.27 -3.04 3.96
CA ILE A 107 3.37 -2.38 5.27
C ILE A 107 2.31 -2.94 6.21
N SER A 108 2.59 -2.98 7.51
CA SER A 108 1.66 -3.37 8.58
C SER A 108 1.97 -2.61 9.86
N GLY A 109 0.94 -2.37 10.69
CA GLY A 109 1.04 -1.64 11.95
C GLY A 109 0.38 -0.27 11.93
N VAL A 110 0.73 0.57 12.90
CA VAL A 110 0.19 1.91 13.10
C VAL A 110 1.21 2.95 12.64
N TYR A 111 0.72 3.93 11.88
CA TYR A 111 1.54 4.94 11.22
C TYR A 111 1.04 6.35 11.46
N ALA A 112 1.94 7.31 11.59
CA ALA A 112 1.66 8.73 11.44
C ALA A 112 1.55 9.04 9.94
N VAL A 113 0.47 9.73 9.53
CA VAL A 113 0.13 9.95 8.12
C VAL A 113 -0.31 11.38 7.85
N ASN A 114 -0.09 11.83 6.61
CA ASN A 114 -0.80 12.97 6.05
C ASN A 114 -1.88 12.45 5.11
N CYS A 115 -3.09 12.99 5.25
CA CYS A 115 -4.25 12.56 4.48
C CYS A 115 -4.80 13.71 3.65
N ARG A 116 -4.93 13.52 2.34
CA ARG A 116 -5.56 14.50 1.47
C ARG A 116 -6.99 14.07 1.15
N LEU A 117 -7.93 14.92 1.57
CA LEU A 117 -9.35 14.81 1.24
C LEU A 117 -9.74 16.00 0.36
N LYS A 118 -10.08 15.74 -0.91
CA LYS A 118 -10.31 16.81 -1.91
C LYS A 118 -9.07 17.73 -1.98
N ASN A 119 -9.23 19.00 -1.63
CA ASN A 119 -8.17 20.01 -1.68
C ASN A 119 -7.58 20.36 -0.31
N LYS A 120 -7.89 19.57 0.74
CA LYS A 120 -7.41 19.82 2.10
C LYS A 120 -6.56 18.66 2.59
N THR A 121 -5.49 19.00 3.32
CA THR A 121 -4.62 18.03 3.97
C THR A 121 -4.90 18.03 5.48
N TYR A 122 -5.00 16.84 6.05
CA TYR A 122 -5.20 16.56 7.45
C TYR A 122 -4.07 15.66 7.94
N GLN A 123 -3.66 15.83 9.17
CA GLN A 123 -2.79 14.88 9.85
C GLN A 123 -3.64 13.77 10.48
N GLY A 124 -3.06 12.61 10.71
CA GLY A 124 -3.78 11.50 11.31
C GLY A 124 -2.90 10.33 11.69
N ILE A 125 -3.53 9.30 12.21
CA ILE A 125 -2.94 7.96 12.36
C ILE A 125 -3.69 6.97 11.48
N ALA A 126 -2.95 6.00 10.94
CA ALA A 126 -3.49 4.92 10.11
C ALA A 126 -3.07 3.57 10.70
N ASN A 127 -4.01 2.66 10.84
CA ASN A 127 -3.76 1.26 11.18
C ASN A 127 -3.91 0.40 9.92
N MET A 128 -2.81 -0.21 9.50
CA MET A 128 -2.78 -1.18 8.41
C MET A 128 -2.64 -2.58 8.98
N GLY A 129 -3.72 -3.33 8.96
CA GLY A 129 -3.78 -4.64 9.57
C GLY A 129 -4.50 -5.68 8.73
N VAL A 130 -4.75 -6.82 9.35
CA VAL A 130 -5.53 -7.90 8.76
C VAL A 130 -6.67 -8.29 9.69
N ARG A 131 -7.84 -8.53 9.11
CA ARG A 131 -9.00 -9.03 9.84
C ARG A 131 -9.28 -10.46 9.41
N PRO A 132 -9.36 -11.42 10.36
CA PRO A 132 -9.81 -12.78 10.07
C PRO A 132 -11.23 -12.77 9.48
N THR A 133 -11.45 -13.56 8.45
CA THR A 133 -12.76 -13.77 7.82
C THR A 133 -12.95 -15.26 7.54
N ILE A 134 -14.19 -15.69 7.26
CA ILE A 134 -14.50 -17.09 6.92
C ILE A 134 -13.67 -17.59 5.71
N GLY A 135 -13.25 -16.71 4.81
CA GLY A 135 -12.44 -17.02 3.62
C GLY A 135 -10.94 -16.70 3.75
N GLY A 136 -10.39 -16.48 4.95
CA GLY A 136 -9.00 -16.11 5.20
C GLY A 136 -8.83 -14.74 5.85
N GLU A 137 -7.73 -14.09 5.58
CA GLU A 137 -7.42 -12.77 6.12
C GLU A 137 -7.74 -11.66 5.11
N LYS A 138 -8.48 -10.65 5.54
CA LYS A 138 -8.78 -9.46 4.72
C LYS A 138 -7.91 -8.28 5.20
N PRO A 139 -7.12 -7.63 4.33
CA PRO A 139 -6.41 -6.42 4.70
C PRO A 139 -7.42 -5.31 5.02
N VAL A 140 -7.12 -4.55 6.08
CA VAL A 140 -7.94 -3.42 6.55
C VAL A 140 -7.04 -2.23 6.76
N LEU A 141 -7.46 -1.07 6.25
CA LEU A 141 -6.81 0.21 6.50
C LEU A 141 -7.83 1.14 7.15
N GLU A 142 -7.59 1.46 8.42
CA GLU A 142 -8.41 2.36 9.21
C GLU A 142 -7.62 3.63 9.49
N VAL A 143 -8.23 4.79 9.27
CA VAL A 143 -7.56 6.08 9.40
C VAL A 143 -8.38 6.98 10.32
N HIS A 144 -7.75 7.50 11.38
CA HIS A 144 -8.29 8.56 12.21
C HIS A 144 -7.65 9.88 11.81
N LEU A 145 -8.46 10.82 11.33
CA LEU A 145 -8.03 12.20 10.99
C LEU A 145 -8.09 13.08 12.22
N PHE A 146 -7.04 13.83 12.51
CA PHE A 146 -7.01 14.76 13.63
C PHE A 146 -7.88 15.98 13.33
N ASP A 147 -8.55 16.48 14.37
CA ASP A 147 -9.39 17.68 14.33
C ASP A 147 -10.45 17.65 13.21
N PHE A 148 -11.00 16.44 12.96
CA PHE A 148 -11.96 16.17 11.90
C PHE A 148 -13.15 15.36 12.41
N ASN A 149 -14.38 15.87 12.22
CA ASN A 149 -15.61 15.24 12.72
C ASN A 149 -16.72 15.10 11.66
N LYS A 150 -16.36 15.12 10.35
CA LYS A 150 -17.34 15.00 9.28
C LYS A 150 -17.43 13.56 8.77
N GLU A 151 -18.62 13.19 8.28
CA GLU A 151 -18.78 11.93 7.55
C GLU A 151 -18.24 12.07 6.11
N ILE A 152 -17.44 11.07 5.70
CA ILE A 152 -16.77 11.07 4.40
C ILE A 152 -16.95 9.75 3.67
N TYR A 153 -18.02 9.02 3.94
CA TYR A 153 -18.34 7.79 3.21
C TYR A 153 -18.48 8.06 1.71
N GLY A 154 -17.89 7.16 0.91
CA GLY A 154 -17.90 7.29 -0.54
C GLY A 154 -16.85 8.25 -1.11
N GLU A 155 -16.27 9.12 -0.30
CA GLU A 155 -15.19 10.02 -0.70
C GLU A 155 -13.87 9.26 -0.91
N ARG A 156 -12.98 9.82 -1.73
CA ARG A 156 -11.62 9.32 -1.93
C ARG A 156 -10.68 10.01 -0.94
N LEU A 157 -9.89 9.20 -0.23
CA LEU A 157 -8.87 9.65 0.70
C LEU A 157 -7.50 9.18 0.21
N ASP A 158 -6.55 10.11 0.05
CA ASP A 158 -5.16 9.81 -0.26
C ASP A 158 -4.36 9.87 1.04
N ILE A 159 -3.61 8.81 1.35
CA ILE A 159 -2.88 8.63 2.61
C ILE A 159 -1.40 8.54 2.29
N GLU A 160 -0.63 9.53 2.71
CA GLU A 160 0.82 9.54 2.68
C GLU A 160 1.37 9.01 3.99
N PHE A 161 2.07 7.87 3.96
CA PHE A 161 2.72 7.28 5.13
C PHE A 161 4.03 8.00 5.43
N LYS A 162 4.19 8.46 6.67
CA LYS A 162 5.36 9.24 7.11
C LYS A 162 6.27 8.47 8.05
N PHE A 163 5.72 8.00 9.17
CA PHE A 163 6.49 7.34 10.22
C PHE A 163 5.71 6.14 10.76
N LYS A 164 6.40 5.05 11.01
CA LYS A 164 5.84 3.94 11.77
C LYS A 164 5.82 4.31 13.26
N ILE A 165 4.68 4.11 13.91
CA ILE A 165 4.50 4.30 15.35
C ILE A 165 4.78 3.00 16.09
N ARG A 166 4.14 1.91 15.66
CA ARG A 166 4.29 0.58 16.25
C ARG A 166 3.73 -0.52 15.36
N ASP A 167 4.00 -1.76 15.71
CA ASP A 167 3.35 -2.94 15.14
C ASP A 167 1.91 -3.08 15.65
N GLU A 168 1.12 -3.92 14.96
CA GLU A 168 -0.20 -4.30 15.46
C GLU A 168 -0.09 -5.02 16.80
N LYS A 169 -1.04 -4.71 17.69
CA LYS A 169 -1.14 -5.35 19.01
C LYS A 169 -2.60 -5.67 19.31
N LYS A 170 -2.85 -6.84 19.86
CA LYS A 170 -4.16 -7.21 20.42
C LYS A 170 -4.27 -6.64 21.83
N PHE A 171 -5.46 -6.21 22.21
CA PHE A 171 -5.75 -5.68 23.53
C PHE A 171 -6.80 -6.54 24.22
N GLU A 172 -6.65 -6.73 25.51
CA GLU A 172 -7.54 -7.55 26.33
C GLU A 172 -8.92 -6.92 26.51
N ASN A 173 -8.97 -5.58 26.54
CA ASN A 173 -10.20 -4.81 26.69
C ASN A 173 -10.12 -3.47 25.93
N LEU A 174 -11.28 -2.78 25.86
CA LEU A 174 -11.43 -1.50 25.16
C LEU A 174 -10.68 -0.35 25.86
N ASP A 175 -10.51 -0.39 27.17
CA ASP A 175 -9.85 0.69 27.91
C ASP A 175 -8.36 0.73 27.60
N PHE A 176 -7.68 -0.43 27.58
CA PHE A 176 -6.28 -0.53 27.15
C PHE A 176 -6.10 -0.13 25.69
N LEU A 177 -7.05 -0.49 24.82
CA LEU A 177 -7.03 -0.03 23.42
C LEU A 177 -7.13 1.49 23.34
N LYS A 178 -8.08 2.11 24.07
CA LYS A 178 -8.29 3.57 24.11
C LYS A 178 -7.04 4.30 24.61
N GLU A 179 -6.46 3.83 25.73
CA GLU A 179 -5.22 4.40 26.28
C GLU A 179 -4.06 4.34 25.28
N GLN A 180 -3.88 3.19 24.60
CA GLN A 180 -2.82 3.05 23.61
C GLN A 180 -3.06 3.97 22.41
N ILE A 181 -4.28 4.10 21.92
CA ILE A 181 -4.59 4.99 20.81
C ILE A 181 -4.28 6.46 21.16
N GLN A 182 -4.56 6.90 22.40
CA GLN A 182 -4.20 8.26 22.84
C GLN A 182 -2.68 8.48 22.86
N LYS A 183 -1.90 7.47 23.27
CA LYS A 183 -0.43 7.51 23.19
C LYS A 183 0.03 7.58 21.73
N ASP A 184 -0.56 6.78 20.84
CA ASP A 184 -0.26 6.77 19.41
C ASP A 184 -0.56 8.14 18.76
N ILE A 185 -1.73 8.76 19.07
CA ILE A 185 -2.11 10.09 18.59
C ILE A 185 -1.09 11.14 19.05
N SER A 186 -0.74 11.11 20.34
CA SER A 186 0.21 12.06 20.92
C SER A 186 1.59 11.97 20.26
N LEU A 187 2.06 10.75 20.00
CA LEU A 187 3.32 10.51 19.30
C LEU A 187 3.24 10.95 17.84
N ALA A 188 2.14 10.62 17.14
CA ALA A 188 1.95 11.02 15.75
C ALA A 188 1.95 12.54 15.59
N LYS A 189 1.27 13.28 16.46
CA LYS A 189 1.27 14.76 16.46
C LYS A 189 2.68 15.34 16.63
N LYS A 190 3.54 14.72 17.45
CA LYS A 190 4.93 15.13 17.60
C LYS A 190 5.78 14.84 16.36
N LEU A 191 5.54 13.71 15.70
CA LEU A 191 6.32 13.29 14.53
C LEU A 191 5.94 14.05 13.25
N LEU A 192 4.74 14.62 13.19
CA LEU A 192 4.21 15.33 12.01
C LEU A 192 4.38 16.85 12.09
N GLN A 193 4.88 17.39 13.20
CA GLN A 193 5.28 18.79 13.32
C GLN A 193 6.56 19.06 12.53
#